data_6b3583fc5103ef51f8a32455e09e3927
#
_entry.id   6b3583fc5103ef51f8a32455e09e3927
#
_cell.length_a   1.000
_cell.length_b   1.000
_cell.length_c   1.000
_cell.angle_alpha   90.00
_cell.angle_beta   90.00
_cell.angle_gamma   90.00
#
_symmetry.space_group_name_H-M   'P 1'
#
loop_
_entity.id
_entity.type
_entity.pdbx_description
1 polymer ?
#
loop_
_entity_poly.entity_id
_entity_poly.type
_entity_poly.pdbx_seq_one_letter_code
_entity_poly.pdbx_strand_id
1 'polypeptide(L)'
;ITLILLITCTFTLTGCRNQTTDSGFKENVEIAWDDVKDDFDQIDQDVENDTSKQDVKALTQTILDGYDKIKEGITQDNQEEAKKVYEAASRLEYIEKNTDQKLSSEEKEILELGKKTKTLMMYYYGNGEGVFQDAVDDVENGIDRVKNFTEEKWNDFKDKLE
;
A
#
# COMPACT_ATOMS: atom_id res chain seq x y z
N ILE A 1 45.75 37.78 -39.63
CA ILE A 1 44.48 38.08 -38.90
C ILE A 1 43.61 36.85 -39.02
N THR A 2 43.61 36.03 -37.97
CA THR A 2 42.87 34.76 -37.92
C THR A 2 41.60 35.01 -37.14
N LEU A 3 40.44 34.83 -37.77
CA LEU A 3 39.12 35.00 -37.21
C LEU A 3 38.72 33.66 -36.60
N ILE A 4 38.68 33.55 -35.26
CA ILE A 4 38.20 32.37 -34.54
C ILE A 4 36.69 32.52 -34.39
N LEU A 5 35.94 31.67 -35.11
CA LEU A 5 34.48 31.59 -35.02
C LEU A 5 34.12 30.66 -33.85
N LEU A 6 33.65 31.23 -32.73
CA LEU A 6 33.10 30.49 -31.62
C LEU A 6 31.67 30.06 -31.96
N ILE A 7 31.50 28.78 -32.25
CA ILE A 7 30.17 28.14 -32.37
C ILE A 7 29.71 27.73 -30.97
N THR A 8 28.80 28.49 -30.39
CA THR A 8 28.07 28.13 -29.19
C THR A 8 26.94 27.19 -29.58
N CYS A 9 27.12 25.89 -29.37
CA CYS A 9 26.03 24.93 -29.44
C CYS A 9 25.13 25.08 -28.20
N THR A 10 24.01 25.77 -28.40
CA THR A 10 22.89 25.72 -27.43
C THR A 10 22.13 24.42 -27.65
N PHE A 11 22.36 23.43 -26.76
CA PHE A 11 21.51 22.26 -26.66
C PHE A 11 20.17 22.68 -26.03
N THR A 12 19.16 22.91 -26.86
CA THR A 12 17.79 22.96 -26.43
C THR A 12 17.33 21.50 -26.23
N LEU A 13 17.35 21.03 -25.00
CA LEU A 13 16.66 19.82 -24.59
C LEU A 13 15.15 20.09 -24.65
N THR A 14 14.56 19.89 -25.83
CA THR A 14 13.11 19.72 -25.95
C THR A 14 12.80 18.30 -25.45
N GLY A 15 12.61 18.18 -24.16
CA GLY A 15 11.99 17.00 -23.58
C GLY A 15 10.57 16.88 -24.12
N CYS A 16 10.33 15.89 -24.96
CA CYS A 16 8.98 15.49 -25.34
C CYS A 16 8.29 15.01 -24.05
N ARG A 17 7.53 15.91 -23.43
CA ARG A 17 6.59 15.61 -22.37
C ARG A 17 5.41 14.91 -23.03
N ASN A 18 5.40 13.57 -23.06
CA ASN A 18 4.19 12.84 -23.36
C ASN A 18 3.19 13.13 -22.24
N GLN A 19 2.29 14.06 -22.52
CA GLN A 19 1.05 14.19 -21.76
C GLN A 19 0.15 13.01 -22.15
N THR A 20 0.20 11.92 -21.40
CA THR A 20 -0.92 11.02 -21.29
C THR A 20 -1.82 11.56 -20.19
N THR A 21 -2.81 12.32 -20.60
CA THR A 21 -4.00 12.64 -19.83
C THR A 21 -4.78 11.34 -19.69
N ASP A 22 -4.77 10.72 -18.54
CA ASP A 22 -5.91 10.15 -17.84
C ASP A 22 -5.49 9.23 -16.71
N SER A 23 -5.12 9.80 -15.61
CA SER A 23 -5.28 9.23 -14.28
C SER A 23 -5.15 10.40 -13.30
N GLY A 24 -6.10 10.51 -12.38
CA GLY A 24 -6.18 11.58 -11.38
C GLY A 24 -5.00 11.59 -10.38
N PHE A 25 -3.83 11.20 -10.80
CA PHE A 25 -2.59 11.38 -10.09
C PHE A 25 -2.28 12.88 -10.07
N LYS A 26 -2.64 13.53 -8.98
CA LYS A 26 -2.20 14.90 -8.71
C LYS A 26 -0.69 14.91 -8.65
N GLU A 27 -0.10 15.74 -9.49
CA GLU A 27 1.31 16.11 -9.63
C GLU A 27 1.88 16.79 -8.35
N ASN A 28 1.55 16.28 -7.14
CA ASN A 28 1.92 16.88 -5.87
C ASN A 28 2.77 15.92 -5.06
N VAL A 29 4.07 16.20 -5.12
CA VAL A 29 5.11 15.68 -4.22
C VAL A 29 5.30 14.17 -4.33
N GLU A 30 6.01 13.77 -5.35
CA GLU A 30 6.67 12.46 -5.41
C GLU A 30 7.58 12.33 -4.19
N ILE A 31 7.14 11.55 -3.20
CA ILE A 31 8.08 10.94 -2.28
C ILE A 31 8.87 9.96 -3.15
N ALA A 32 10.20 10.08 -3.18
CA ALA A 32 11.00 9.13 -3.92
C ALA A 32 10.69 7.72 -3.39
N TRP A 33 10.46 6.77 -4.29
CA TRP A 33 10.23 5.37 -3.91
C TRP A 33 11.26 4.84 -2.93
N ASP A 34 12.55 5.20 -3.17
CA ASP A 34 13.66 4.76 -2.35
C ASP A 34 13.54 5.23 -0.89
N ASP A 35 12.96 6.41 -0.63
CA ASP A 35 12.78 6.94 0.74
C ASP A 35 11.75 6.16 1.56
N VAL A 36 10.78 5.53 0.91
CA VAL A 36 9.68 4.82 1.59
C VAL A 36 9.90 3.30 1.57
N LYS A 37 10.59 2.82 0.56
CA LYS A 37 10.88 1.39 0.41
C LYS A 37 11.67 0.84 1.61
N ASP A 38 12.69 1.56 2.06
CA ASP A 38 13.49 1.14 3.21
C ASP A 38 12.63 1.04 4.49
N ASP A 39 11.68 1.98 4.68
CA ASP A 39 10.73 1.94 5.80
C ASP A 39 9.81 0.71 5.71
N PHE A 40 9.32 0.38 4.52
CA PHE A 40 8.45 -0.79 4.32
C PHE A 40 9.21 -2.11 4.46
N ASP A 41 10.43 -2.19 3.94
CA ASP A 41 11.30 -3.35 4.12
C ASP A 41 11.64 -3.57 5.61
N GLN A 42 11.83 -2.48 6.37
CA GLN A 42 12.03 -2.55 7.82
C GLN A 42 10.79 -3.02 8.56
N ILE A 43 9.60 -2.51 8.19
CA ILE A 43 8.31 -2.95 8.77
C ILE A 43 8.11 -4.44 8.53
N ASP A 44 8.38 -4.96 7.34
CA ASP A 44 8.24 -6.39 7.05
C ASP A 44 9.18 -7.24 7.91
N GLN A 45 10.43 -6.81 8.11
CA GLN A 45 11.38 -7.48 9.00
C GLN A 45 10.92 -7.44 10.46
N ASP A 46 10.40 -6.31 10.94
CA ASP A 46 9.90 -6.16 12.30
C ASP A 46 8.69 -7.05 12.55
N VAL A 47 7.78 -7.15 11.58
CA VAL A 47 6.61 -8.04 11.63
C VAL A 47 7.02 -9.52 11.67
N GLU A 48 7.99 -9.93 10.86
CA GLU A 48 8.49 -11.31 10.85
C GLU A 48 9.17 -11.72 12.18
N ASN A 49 9.78 -10.76 12.88
CA ASN A 49 10.44 -10.98 14.16
C ASN A 49 9.52 -10.79 15.38
N ASP A 50 8.32 -10.24 15.20
CA ASP A 50 7.38 -9.98 16.28
C ASP A 50 6.55 -11.23 16.59
N THR A 51 6.83 -11.83 17.77
CA THR A 51 6.12 -13.00 18.29
C THR A 51 4.90 -12.64 19.14
N SER A 52 4.55 -11.36 19.24
CA SER A 52 3.41 -10.91 20.03
C SER A 52 2.08 -11.35 19.39
N LYS A 53 1.09 -11.62 20.25
CA LYS A 53 -0.27 -11.88 19.77
C LYS A 53 -0.86 -10.64 19.14
N GLN A 54 -1.37 -10.79 17.94
CA GLN A 54 -1.91 -9.68 17.15
C GLN A 54 -3.44 -9.66 17.26
N ASP A 55 -4.01 -8.49 17.49
CA ASP A 55 -5.45 -8.28 17.43
C ASP A 55 -5.88 -8.01 15.97
N VAL A 56 -6.36 -9.05 15.29
CA VAL A 56 -6.78 -8.99 13.88
C VAL A 56 -7.85 -7.92 13.66
N LYS A 57 -8.78 -7.73 14.61
CA LYS A 57 -9.80 -6.69 14.51
C LYS A 57 -9.17 -5.29 14.54
N ALA A 58 -8.23 -5.05 15.45
CA ALA A 58 -7.53 -3.78 15.53
C ALA A 58 -6.69 -3.49 14.28
N LEU A 59 -5.97 -4.50 13.76
CA LEU A 59 -5.22 -4.38 12.51
C LEU A 59 -6.13 -4.04 11.34
N THR A 60 -7.25 -4.75 11.21
CA THR A 60 -8.24 -4.50 10.17
C THR A 60 -8.82 -3.09 10.28
N GLN A 61 -9.16 -2.64 11.50
CA GLN A 61 -9.66 -1.29 11.72
C GLN A 61 -8.63 -0.22 11.33
N THR A 62 -7.34 -0.45 11.58
CA THR A 62 -6.26 0.45 11.14
C THR A 62 -6.25 0.60 9.62
N ILE A 63 -6.45 -0.48 8.88
CA ILE A 63 -6.56 -0.41 7.41
C ILE A 63 -7.80 0.39 6.99
N LEU A 64 -8.97 0.10 7.59
CA LEU A 64 -10.22 0.79 7.26
C LEU A 64 -10.11 2.31 7.49
N ASP A 65 -9.57 2.73 8.64
CA ASP A 65 -9.47 4.14 9.03
C ASP A 65 -8.41 4.89 8.21
N GLY A 66 -7.34 4.19 7.81
CA GLY A 66 -6.24 4.78 7.05
C GLY A 66 -6.47 4.78 5.54
N TYR A 67 -7.25 3.83 5.01
CA TYR A 67 -7.45 3.69 3.56
C TYR A 67 -7.97 4.96 2.88
N ASP A 68 -8.97 5.61 3.46
CA ASP A 68 -9.53 6.86 2.91
C ASP A 68 -8.51 8.00 2.79
N LYS A 69 -7.44 7.96 3.59
CA LYS A 69 -6.37 8.96 3.57
C LYS A 69 -5.31 8.68 2.51
N ILE A 70 -5.16 7.42 2.11
CA ILE A 70 -4.10 6.98 1.19
C ILE A 70 -4.61 6.52 -0.17
N LYS A 71 -5.91 6.33 -0.35
CA LYS A 71 -6.51 5.79 -1.60
C LYS A 71 -6.23 6.62 -2.85
N GLU A 72 -5.94 7.92 -2.70
CA GLU A 72 -5.57 8.81 -3.80
C GLU A 72 -4.04 8.87 -4.03
N GLY A 73 -3.27 8.06 -3.29
CA GLY A 73 -1.82 8.02 -3.34
C GLY A 73 -1.16 8.41 -2.03
N ILE A 74 0.15 8.15 -1.93
CA ILE A 74 0.93 8.47 -0.76
C ILE A 74 1.74 9.74 -1.01
N THR A 75 1.66 10.68 -0.08
CA THR A 75 2.30 12.00 -0.10
C THR A 75 3.08 12.21 1.20
N GLN A 76 3.87 13.28 1.30
CA GLN A 76 4.53 13.63 2.56
C GLN A 76 3.54 13.82 3.71
N ASP A 77 2.34 14.35 3.42
CA ASP A 77 1.35 14.67 4.46
C ASP A 77 0.67 13.43 5.04
N ASN A 78 0.59 12.32 4.30
CA ASN A 78 -0.05 11.08 4.74
C ASN A 78 0.92 9.91 4.91
N GLN A 79 2.23 10.12 4.79
CA GLN A 79 3.25 9.07 4.87
C GLN A 79 3.21 8.28 6.18
N GLU A 80 3.04 8.94 7.31
CA GLU A 80 2.94 8.28 8.61
C GLU A 80 1.69 7.40 8.72
N GLU A 81 0.59 7.82 8.11
CA GLU A 81 -0.60 6.98 8.03
C GLU A 81 -0.40 5.80 7.10
N ALA A 82 0.27 6.03 5.97
CA ALA A 82 0.63 4.97 5.05
C ALA A 82 1.50 3.89 5.72
N LYS A 83 2.48 4.26 6.51
CA LYS A 83 3.30 3.31 7.30
C LYS A 83 2.45 2.46 8.25
N LYS A 84 1.50 3.07 8.98
CA LYS A 84 0.60 2.33 9.87
C LYS A 84 -0.29 1.35 9.12
N VAL A 85 -0.85 1.78 7.99
CA VAL A 85 -1.67 0.92 7.12
C VAL A 85 -0.82 -0.23 6.57
N TYR A 86 0.40 0.05 6.12
CA TYR A 86 1.31 -0.97 5.62
C TYR A 86 1.69 -1.97 6.71
N GLU A 87 2.02 -1.51 7.91
CA GLU A 87 2.32 -2.39 9.05
C GLU A 87 1.13 -3.29 9.39
N ALA A 88 -0.07 -2.73 9.51
CA ALA A 88 -1.28 -3.51 9.78
C ALA A 88 -1.53 -4.55 8.67
N ALA A 89 -1.33 -4.18 7.42
CA ALA A 89 -1.48 -5.06 6.27
C ALA A 89 -0.42 -6.19 6.27
N SER A 90 0.84 -5.87 6.59
CA SER A 90 1.92 -6.86 6.71
C SER A 90 1.65 -7.86 7.83
N ARG A 91 1.11 -7.40 8.96
CA ARG A 91 0.73 -8.28 10.08
C ARG A 91 -0.41 -9.23 9.70
N LEU A 92 -1.44 -8.76 9.00
CA LEU A 92 -2.52 -9.63 8.51
C LEU A 92 -1.99 -10.67 7.51
N GLU A 93 -1.13 -10.28 6.58
CA GLU A 93 -0.50 -11.19 5.63
C GLU A 93 0.39 -12.22 6.35
N TYR A 94 1.13 -11.80 7.38
CA TYR A 94 1.94 -12.70 8.20
C TYR A 94 1.08 -13.75 8.93
N ILE A 95 -0.05 -13.34 9.51
CA ILE A 95 -1.00 -14.26 10.16
C ILE A 95 -1.56 -15.25 9.13
N GLU A 96 -1.94 -14.78 7.93
CA GLU A 96 -2.42 -15.66 6.86
C GLU A 96 -1.41 -16.77 6.51
N LYS A 97 -0.13 -16.38 6.39
CA LYS A 97 0.94 -17.31 6.01
C LYS A 97 1.31 -18.31 7.11
N ASN A 98 1.11 -17.94 8.37
CA ASN A 98 1.62 -18.70 9.52
C ASN A 98 0.54 -19.39 10.36
N THR A 99 -0.76 -19.19 10.05
CA THR A 99 -1.82 -19.88 10.78
C THR A 99 -2.08 -21.28 10.19
N ASP A 100 -2.07 -22.28 11.07
CA ASP A 100 -2.48 -23.66 10.73
C ASP A 100 -3.98 -23.89 10.97
N GLN A 101 -4.71 -22.86 11.40
CA GLN A 101 -6.12 -22.97 11.76
C GLN A 101 -7.01 -23.07 10.51
N LYS A 102 -8.09 -23.86 10.65
CA LYS A 102 -9.10 -23.94 9.60
C LYS A 102 -10.01 -22.72 9.64
N LEU A 103 -9.71 -21.76 8.80
CA LEU A 103 -10.48 -20.53 8.66
C LEU A 103 -11.67 -20.68 7.70
N SER A 104 -12.76 -19.99 8.00
CA SER A 104 -13.89 -19.79 7.08
C SER A 104 -13.47 -18.92 5.88
N SER A 105 -14.30 -18.88 4.83
CA SER A 105 -14.05 -18.00 3.68
C SER A 105 -14.00 -16.53 4.08
N GLU A 106 -14.88 -16.09 5.00
CA GLU A 106 -14.94 -14.71 5.45
C GLU A 106 -13.69 -14.32 6.28
N GLU A 107 -13.21 -15.21 7.15
CA GLU A 107 -11.98 -15.01 7.94
C GLU A 107 -10.73 -14.92 7.04
N LYS A 108 -10.67 -15.76 6.01
CA LYS A 108 -9.61 -15.68 4.99
C LYS A 108 -9.64 -14.36 4.24
N GLU A 109 -10.82 -13.87 3.85
CA GLU A 109 -10.97 -12.59 3.16
C GLU A 109 -10.46 -11.41 4.00
N ILE A 110 -10.61 -11.48 5.34
CA ILE A 110 -10.04 -10.47 6.25
C ILE A 110 -8.50 -10.50 6.18
N LEU A 111 -7.90 -11.67 6.23
CA LEU A 111 -6.43 -11.78 6.13
C LEU A 111 -5.93 -11.39 4.74
N GLU A 112 -6.63 -11.80 3.69
CA GLU A 112 -6.33 -11.41 2.31
C GLU A 112 -6.42 -9.89 2.09
N LEU A 113 -7.23 -9.16 2.87
CA LEU A 113 -7.25 -7.69 2.82
C LEU A 113 -5.87 -7.11 3.09
N GLY A 114 -5.10 -7.69 4.01
CA GLY A 114 -3.72 -7.29 4.26
C GLY A 114 -2.86 -7.37 2.99
N LYS A 115 -2.84 -8.54 2.35
CA LYS A 115 -2.10 -8.76 1.11
C LYS A 115 -2.52 -7.80 -0.01
N LYS A 116 -3.82 -7.59 -0.20
CA LYS A 116 -4.37 -6.68 -1.21
C LYS A 116 -3.95 -5.24 -0.94
N THR A 117 -4.02 -4.81 0.32
CA THR A 117 -3.60 -3.46 0.73
C THR A 117 -2.10 -3.26 0.50
N LYS A 118 -1.25 -4.21 0.88
CA LYS A 118 0.20 -4.14 0.57
C LYS A 118 0.43 -4.02 -0.94
N THR A 119 -0.24 -4.85 -1.73
CA THR A 119 -0.12 -4.82 -3.19
C THR A 119 -0.49 -3.44 -3.74
N LEU A 120 -1.61 -2.86 -3.30
CA LEU A 120 -2.02 -1.52 -3.71
C LEU A 120 -0.96 -0.47 -3.35
N MET A 121 -0.42 -0.52 -2.12
CA MET A 121 0.58 0.43 -1.68
C MET A 121 1.88 0.33 -2.48
N MET A 122 2.27 -0.87 -2.90
CA MET A 122 3.41 -1.08 -3.80
C MET A 122 3.17 -0.44 -5.18
N TYR A 123 1.92 -0.40 -5.67
CA TYR A 123 1.59 0.28 -6.93
C TYR A 123 1.65 1.80 -6.86
N TYR A 124 1.40 2.41 -5.70
CA TYR A 124 1.54 3.86 -5.53
C TYR A 124 2.97 4.35 -5.80
N TYR A 125 3.97 3.50 -5.60
CA TYR A 125 5.38 3.81 -5.77
C TYR A 125 6.02 3.19 -7.01
N GLY A 126 5.46 2.11 -7.52
CA GLY A 126 5.96 1.48 -8.75
C GLY A 126 5.13 1.94 -9.94
N ASN A 127 5.76 2.26 -11.07
CA ASN A 127 5.14 2.68 -12.32
C ASN A 127 4.20 1.62 -12.94
N GLY A 128 3.28 1.07 -12.15
CA GLY A 128 2.31 0.05 -12.55
C GLY A 128 1.09 0.65 -13.25
N GLU A 129 1.29 1.34 -14.37
CA GLU A 129 0.17 1.73 -15.23
C GLU A 129 -0.59 0.49 -15.71
N GLY A 130 -1.89 0.45 -15.46
CA GLY A 130 -2.82 -0.54 -15.99
C GLY A 130 -3.36 -1.59 -15.01
N VAL A 131 -2.72 -1.80 -13.84
CA VAL A 131 -3.18 -2.76 -12.82
C VAL A 131 -3.68 -2.03 -11.55
N PHE A 132 -3.47 -0.71 -11.49
CA PHE A 132 -3.79 0.10 -10.33
C PHE A 132 -5.27 0.09 -9.98
N GLN A 133 -6.16 0.24 -10.96
CA GLN A 133 -7.60 0.27 -10.69
C GLN A 133 -8.12 -1.07 -10.16
N ASP A 134 -7.62 -2.18 -10.71
CA ASP A 134 -7.97 -3.52 -10.21
C ASP A 134 -7.53 -3.71 -8.75
N ALA A 135 -6.36 -3.18 -8.37
CA ALA A 135 -5.87 -3.24 -6.99
C ALA A 135 -6.70 -2.37 -6.04
N VAL A 136 -7.14 -1.19 -6.49
CA VAL A 136 -8.09 -0.34 -5.74
C VAL A 136 -9.40 -1.07 -5.52
N ASP A 137 -10.00 -1.60 -6.58
CA ASP A 137 -11.28 -2.32 -6.54
C ASP A 137 -11.18 -3.56 -5.63
N ASP A 138 -10.06 -4.26 -5.63
CA ASP A 138 -9.80 -5.41 -4.76
C ASP A 138 -9.77 -5.04 -3.27
N VAL A 139 -9.14 -3.90 -2.93
CA VAL A 139 -9.11 -3.40 -1.55
C VAL A 139 -10.49 -2.91 -1.13
N GLU A 140 -11.19 -2.14 -1.96
CA GLU A 140 -12.54 -1.62 -1.66
C GLU A 140 -13.55 -2.75 -1.46
N ASN A 141 -13.52 -3.77 -2.31
CA ASN A 141 -14.33 -4.97 -2.15
C ASN A 141 -14.01 -5.71 -0.84
N GLY A 142 -12.74 -5.79 -0.44
CA GLY A 142 -12.32 -6.37 0.84
C GLY A 142 -12.85 -5.57 2.02
N ILE A 143 -12.74 -4.25 1.97
CA ILE A 143 -13.25 -3.32 2.99
C ILE A 143 -14.77 -3.49 3.18
N ASP A 144 -15.53 -3.54 2.11
CA ASP A 144 -17.00 -3.67 2.18
C ASP A 144 -17.43 -5.00 2.81
N ARG A 145 -16.69 -6.08 2.58
CA ARG A 145 -16.95 -7.37 3.23
C ARG A 145 -16.65 -7.33 4.72
N VAL A 146 -15.54 -6.72 5.11
CA VAL A 146 -15.15 -6.58 6.52
C VAL A 146 -16.15 -5.76 7.32
N LYS A 147 -16.71 -4.69 6.75
CA LYS A 147 -17.76 -3.88 7.40
C LYS A 147 -18.98 -4.68 7.82
N ASN A 148 -19.23 -5.81 7.18
CA ASN A 148 -20.35 -6.71 7.50
C ASN A 148 -19.99 -7.79 8.55
N PHE A 149 -18.76 -7.77 9.08
CA PHE A 149 -18.30 -8.75 10.07
C PHE A 149 -18.82 -8.37 11.46
N THR A 150 -19.64 -9.24 12.05
CA THR A 150 -20.27 -8.98 13.35
C THR A 150 -19.30 -9.16 14.52
N GLU A 151 -19.63 -8.57 15.69
CA GLU A 151 -18.83 -8.76 16.91
C GLU A 151 -18.68 -10.24 17.30
N GLU A 152 -19.73 -11.05 17.13
CA GLU A 152 -19.68 -12.48 17.39
C GLU A 152 -18.64 -13.16 16.49
N LYS A 153 -18.63 -12.87 15.19
CA LYS A 153 -17.65 -13.40 14.25
C LYS A 153 -16.22 -12.96 14.59
N TRP A 154 -16.04 -11.71 15.05
CA TRP A 154 -14.73 -11.23 15.50
C TRP A 154 -14.21 -12.01 16.70
N ASN A 155 -15.06 -12.31 17.69
CA ASN A 155 -14.69 -13.10 18.84
C ASN A 155 -14.34 -14.54 18.44
N ASP A 156 -15.15 -15.17 17.60
CA ASP A 156 -14.88 -16.52 17.09
C ASP A 156 -13.56 -16.59 16.31
N PHE A 157 -13.27 -15.56 15.52
CA PHE A 157 -12.03 -15.46 14.75
C PHE A 157 -10.82 -15.30 15.66
N LYS A 158 -10.91 -14.42 16.64
CA LYS A 158 -9.87 -14.22 17.65
C LYS A 158 -9.56 -15.52 18.39
N ASP A 159 -10.58 -16.22 18.87
CA ASP A 159 -10.44 -17.48 19.62
C ASP A 159 -9.74 -18.58 18.80
N LYS A 160 -9.88 -18.56 17.48
CA LYS A 160 -9.17 -19.49 16.58
C LYS A 160 -7.68 -19.17 16.42
N LEU A 161 -7.29 -17.91 16.56
CA LEU A 161 -5.91 -17.47 16.38
C LEU A 161 -5.11 -17.47 17.70
N GLU A 162 -5.79 -17.61 18.83
CA GLU A 162 -5.16 -17.75 20.16
C GLU A 162 -4.70 -19.17 20.45
#